data_0f1ef30a6da3e97c2412cd974ef8f9d1
#
_entry.id   0f1ef30a6da3e97c2412cd974ef8f9d1
#
_cell.length_a   1.000
_cell.length_b   1.000
_cell.length_c   1.000
_cell.angle_alpha   90.00
_cell.angle_beta   90.00
_cell.angle_gamma   90.00
#
_symmetry.space_group_name_H-M   'P 1'
#
loop_
_entity.id
_entity.type
_entity.pdbx_description
1 polymer ?
#
loop_
_entity_poly.entity_id
_entity_poly.type
_entity_poly.pdbx_seq_one_letter_code
_entity_poly.pdbx_strand_id
1 'polypeptide(L)'
;MPKTITLLGSTGSIGTQSLDVARMHGYRIFGLVANSRVEILQKQIEEFHPEYVAVVDPAACEKLDAALAGTANAPKLLKGPEGLRTLAAMDGPDVVLNAVVGIAGLPASLAAIESGHDLALANKESLVTGGHLVTDAVKKYGVKLLPVDSEHSAIFQCLQDQHSAKRLEKILLTASGGPFFGMTTEQLRGKTKSDALKHPNWNMGAKITIDSATLMNKGLELIEAVWLFGLPEDKIQIVVQRESIVHSAVQFADHSVIAQLGVPDMRIPIQYALTWPDRLPSPVPELDFAALKHLSFDVADDETFRCLAAAKKAIRKGGLGPCAANGANEEAVRLFLQDKIGFLDIGRLVEGMVDSDSFGGDYTLQDVYDCDRMARDYVKAHV
;
A
#
# COMPACT_ATOMS: atom_id res chain seq x y z
N MET A 1 14.19 20.21 16.13
CA MET A 1 12.72 20.35 16.40
C MET A 1 12.08 19.01 16.13
N PRO A 2 10.98 18.63 16.77
CA PRO A 2 10.27 17.40 16.44
C PRO A 2 9.75 17.49 14.98
N LYS A 3 9.76 16.35 14.28
CA LYS A 3 9.27 16.27 12.89
C LYS A 3 7.78 16.61 12.82
N THR A 4 7.37 17.30 11.78
CA THR A 4 5.97 17.68 11.52
C THR A 4 5.42 16.83 10.37
N ILE A 5 4.23 16.25 10.53
CA ILE A 5 3.67 15.25 9.63
C ILE A 5 2.26 15.66 9.19
N THR A 6 1.97 15.51 7.89
CA THR A 6 0.60 15.40 7.37
C THR A 6 0.26 13.94 7.13
N LEU A 7 -0.83 13.46 7.71
CA LEU A 7 -1.25 12.06 7.63
C LEU A 7 -2.56 11.92 6.86
N LEU A 8 -2.48 11.37 5.65
CA LEU A 8 -3.61 11.10 4.79
C LEU A 8 -4.15 9.69 5.07
N GLY A 9 -5.41 9.58 5.48
CA GLY A 9 -6.03 8.31 5.87
C GLY A 9 -5.81 7.95 7.35
N SER A 10 -5.81 8.92 8.24
CA SER A 10 -5.46 8.78 9.67
C SER A 10 -6.32 7.79 10.46
N THR A 11 -7.55 7.55 10.04
CA THR A 11 -8.50 6.66 10.73
C THR A 11 -8.43 5.20 10.26
N GLY A 12 -7.57 4.90 9.28
CA GLY A 12 -7.30 3.54 8.80
C GLY A 12 -6.31 2.79 9.70
N SER A 13 -6.04 1.51 9.38
CA SER A 13 -5.09 0.67 10.13
C SER A 13 -3.68 1.26 10.14
N ILE A 14 -3.16 1.68 8.97
CA ILE A 14 -1.84 2.32 8.88
C ILE A 14 -1.86 3.69 9.56
N GLY A 15 -2.93 4.46 9.35
CA GLY A 15 -3.05 5.80 9.95
C GLY A 15 -3.01 5.78 11.47
N THR A 16 -3.73 4.88 12.13
CA THR A 16 -3.72 4.75 13.60
C THR A 16 -2.35 4.32 14.11
N GLN A 17 -1.68 3.38 13.46
CA GLN A 17 -0.32 2.96 13.81
C GLN A 17 0.73 4.06 13.54
N SER A 18 0.50 4.91 12.53
CA SER A 18 1.35 6.09 12.31
C SER A 18 1.23 7.12 13.44
N LEU A 19 0.03 7.27 14.00
CA LEU A 19 -0.17 8.11 15.19
C LEU A 19 0.46 7.52 16.45
N ASP A 20 0.52 6.18 16.60
CA ASP A 20 1.28 5.54 17.68
C ASP A 20 2.77 5.89 17.59
N VAL A 21 3.34 5.83 16.40
CA VAL A 21 4.73 6.23 16.15
C VAL A 21 4.93 7.73 16.40
N ALA A 22 4.02 8.57 15.93
CA ALA A 22 4.09 10.01 16.15
C ALA A 22 4.05 10.37 17.65
N ARG A 23 3.19 9.71 18.42
CA ARG A 23 3.06 9.86 19.89
C ARG A 23 4.37 9.48 20.59
N MET A 24 4.96 8.34 20.22
CA MET A 24 6.20 7.85 20.83
C MET A 24 7.36 8.83 20.63
N HIS A 25 7.47 9.42 19.43
CA HIS A 25 8.58 10.32 19.09
C HIS A 25 8.27 11.80 19.31
N GLY A 26 7.07 12.14 19.81
CA GLY A 26 6.67 13.53 20.01
C GLY A 26 6.54 14.32 18.71
N TYR A 27 6.18 13.67 17.59
CA TYR A 27 6.02 14.34 16.32
C TYR A 27 4.75 15.20 16.33
N ARG A 28 4.85 16.36 15.69
CA ARG A 28 3.71 17.25 15.50
C ARG A 28 2.86 16.81 14.31
N ILE A 29 1.56 16.78 14.50
CA ILE A 29 0.63 16.52 13.40
C ILE A 29 0.15 17.85 12.84
N PHE A 30 0.53 18.16 11.60
CA PHE A 30 0.08 19.36 10.88
C PHE A 30 -1.34 19.17 10.36
N GLY A 31 -1.62 18.03 9.74
CA GLY A 31 -2.90 17.73 9.15
C GLY A 31 -3.30 16.27 9.25
N LEU A 32 -4.61 16.03 9.39
CA LEU A 32 -5.23 14.70 9.38
C LEU A 32 -6.29 14.62 8.29
N VAL A 33 -6.32 13.50 7.58
CA VAL A 33 -7.36 13.22 6.58
C VAL A 33 -8.09 11.92 6.92
N ALA A 34 -9.42 11.97 6.89
CA ALA A 34 -10.28 10.78 6.97
C ALA A 34 -11.30 10.77 5.83
N ASN A 35 -11.85 9.59 5.54
CA ASN A 35 -12.98 9.48 4.62
C ASN A 35 -14.29 9.74 5.39
N SER A 36 -14.75 8.78 6.22
CA SER A 36 -16.08 8.84 6.86
C SER A 36 -16.08 8.57 8.37
N ARG A 37 -14.95 8.15 8.96
CA ARG A 37 -14.87 7.75 10.38
C ARG A 37 -14.67 8.97 11.30
N VAL A 38 -15.71 9.81 11.42
CA VAL A 38 -15.65 11.07 12.17
C VAL A 38 -15.33 10.89 13.65
N GLU A 39 -15.87 9.86 14.29
CA GLU A 39 -15.69 9.64 15.73
C GLU A 39 -14.23 9.31 16.09
N ILE A 40 -13.54 8.60 15.20
CA ILE A 40 -12.10 8.32 15.37
C ILE A 40 -11.31 9.59 15.12
N LEU A 41 -11.65 10.34 14.05
CA LEU A 41 -10.98 11.60 13.73
C LEU A 41 -11.11 12.63 14.84
N GLN A 42 -12.28 12.75 15.49
CA GLN A 42 -12.48 13.66 16.63
C GLN A 42 -11.52 13.36 17.79
N LYS A 43 -11.35 12.09 18.15
CA LYS A 43 -10.39 11.69 19.18
C LYS A 43 -8.95 12.02 18.79
N GLN A 44 -8.62 11.86 17.49
CA GLN A 44 -7.30 12.23 16.97
C GLN A 44 -7.08 13.75 16.99
N ILE A 45 -8.12 14.55 16.71
CA ILE A 45 -8.08 16.02 16.81
C ILE A 45 -7.84 16.45 18.28
N GLU A 46 -8.57 15.86 19.22
CA GLU A 46 -8.46 16.15 20.66
C GLU A 46 -7.06 15.80 21.21
N GLU A 47 -6.42 14.75 20.68
CA GLU A 47 -5.12 14.31 21.15
C GLU A 47 -3.96 15.06 20.49
N PHE A 48 -4.00 15.23 19.17
CA PHE A 48 -2.84 15.72 18.40
C PHE A 48 -2.93 17.21 18.04
N HIS A 49 -4.08 17.85 18.24
CA HIS A 49 -4.32 19.27 17.95
C HIS A 49 -3.79 19.72 16.59
N PRO A 50 -4.18 19.05 15.47
CA PRO A 50 -3.71 19.41 14.14
C PRO A 50 -4.20 20.82 13.75
N GLU A 51 -3.46 21.51 12.88
CA GLU A 51 -3.90 22.82 12.35
C GLU A 51 -5.02 22.66 11.33
N TYR A 52 -5.00 21.55 10.58
CA TYR A 52 -5.94 21.26 9.49
C TYR A 52 -6.50 19.85 9.60
N VAL A 53 -7.72 19.69 9.17
CA VAL A 53 -8.33 18.39 8.93
C VAL A 53 -9.02 18.39 7.59
N ALA A 54 -9.02 17.24 6.89
CA ALA A 54 -9.85 17.07 5.70
C ALA A 54 -10.73 15.82 5.83
N VAL A 55 -11.98 15.93 5.37
CA VAL A 55 -12.92 14.82 5.32
C VAL A 55 -13.47 14.70 3.91
N VAL A 56 -13.37 13.48 3.34
CA VAL A 56 -13.70 13.25 1.93
C VAL A 56 -15.20 13.01 1.72
N ASP A 57 -15.84 12.23 2.59
CA ASP A 57 -17.27 11.93 2.51
C ASP A 57 -18.13 13.17 2.89
N PRO A 58 -19.11 13.58 2.04
CA PRO A 58 -19.91 14.77 2.29
C PRO A 58 -20.70 14.73 3.60
N ALA A 59 -21.34 13.61 3.92
CA ALA A 59 -22.14 13.49 5.15
C ALA A 59 -21.26 13.51 6.41
N ALA A 60 -20.08 12.89 6.33
CA ALA A 60 -19.08 12.95 7.39
C ALA A 60 -18.51 14.37 7.56
N CYS A 61 -18.34 15.13 6.47
CA CYS A 61 -17.96 16.54 6.51
C CYS A 61 -18.94 17.37 7.32
N GLU A 62 -20.23 17.27 7.03
CA GLU A 62 -21.29 18.02 7.73
C GLU A 62 -21.31 17.65 9.22
N LYS A 63 -21.16 16.37 9.54
CA LYS A 63 -21.11 15.87 10.92
C LYS A 63 -19.92 16.45 11.69
N LEU A 64 -18.72 16.48 11.08
CA LEU A 64 -17.55 17.03 11.73
C LEU A 64 -17.63 18.54 11.87
N ASP A 65 -18.11 19.25 10.84
CA ASP A 65 -18.30 20.70 10.85
C ASP A 65 -19.21 21.15 12.04
N ALA A 66 -20.33 20.44 12.21
CA ALA A 66 -21.24 20.67 13.33
C ALA A 66 -20.58 20.36 14.70
N ALA A 67 -19.75 19.33 14.78
CA ALA A 67 -19.05 18.95 16.02
C ALA A 67 -17.93 19.93 16.39
N LEU A 68 -17.29 20.56 15.42
CA LEU A 68 -16.24 21.56 15.63
C LEU A 68 -16.80 22.97 15.90
N ALA A 69 -18.08 23.21 15.61
CA ALA A 69 -18.71 24.52 15.79
C ALA A 69 -18.64 24.97 17.25
N GLY A 70 -18.06 26.14 17.48
CA GLY A 70 -17.90 26.70 18.83
C GLY A 70 -16.76 26.11 19.68
N THR A 71 -16.00 25.15 19.14
CA THR A 71 -14.83 24.60 19.83
C THR A 71 -13.65 25.58 19.73
N ALA A 72 -13.09 25.96 20.88
CA ALA A 72 -11.90 26.79 20.91
C ALA A 72 -10.71 26.05 20.25
N ASN A 73 -9.96 26.72 19.39
CA ASN A 73 -8.82 26.17 18.65
C ASN A 73 -9.18 24.97 17.75
N ALA A 74 -10.40 24.93 17.22
CA ALA A 74 -10.79 23.93 16.24
C ALA A 74 -9.86 23.98 15.01
N PRO A 75 -9.45 22.84 14.44
CA PRO A 75 -8.68 22.80 13.20
C PRO A 75 -9.50 23.37 12.04
N LYS A 76 -8.82 23.90 11.02
CA LYS A 76 -9.48 24.30 9.79
C LYS A 76 -9.94 23.08 9.00
N LEU A 77 -11.24 22.98 8.73
CA LEU A 77 -11.84 21.87 7.99
C LEU A 77 -11.80 22.13 6.48
N LEU A 78 -11.14 21.23 5.76
CA LEU A 78 -11.16 21.12 4.30
C LEU A 78 -12.13 20.00 3.89
N LYS A 79 -12.84 20.15 2.77
CA LYS A 79 -13.96 19.28 2.40
C LYS A 79 -13.71 18.55 1.08
N GLY A 80 -14.13 17.30 1.02
CA GLY A 80 -14.14 16.50 -0.20
C GLY A 80 -12.75 16.05 -0.70
N PRO A 81 -12.70 15.46 -1.90
CA PRO A 81 -11.44 15.03 -2.52
C PRO A 81 -10.46 16.19 -2.78
N GLU A 82 -10.98 17.38 -3.05
CA GLU A 82 -10.14 18.57 -3.23
C GLU A 82 -9.51 19.00 -1.90
N GLY A 83 -10.21 18.86 -0.77
CA GLY A 83 -9.66 19.11 0.57
C GLY A 83 -8.50 18.16 0.89
N LEU A 84 -8.60 16.87 0.52
CA LEU A 84 -7.52 15.89 0.63
C LEU A 84 -6.30 16.34 -0.19
N ARG A 85 -6.49 16.70 -1.47
CA ARG A 85 -5.44 17.15 -2.38
C ARG A 85 -4.77 18.42 -1.88
N THR A 86 -5.57 19.40 -1.45
CA THR A 86 -5.08 20.68 -0.91
C THR A 86 -4.21 20.44 0.32
N LEU A 87 -4.67 19.64 1.29
CA LEU A 87 -3.90 19.37 2.52
C LEU A 87 -2.60 18.61 2.25
N ALA A 88 -2.57 17.73 1.25
CA ALA A 88 -1.36 17.04 0.84
C ALA A 88 -0.30 17.99 0.26
N ALA A 89 -0.73 19.11 -0.33
CA ALA A 89 0.13 20.11 -0.97
C ALA A 89 0.51 21.30 -0.08
N MET A 90 -0.07 21.41 1.12
CA MET A 90 0.16 22.58 1.99
C MET A 90 1.57 22.61 2.56
N ASP A 91 2.19 23.79 2.57
CA ASP A 91 3.44 24.03 3.28
C ASP A 91 3.26 23.82 4.79
N GLY A 92 4.29 23.27 5.42
CA GLY A 92 4.33 23.10 6.88
C GLY A 92 4.78 21.74 7.37
N PRO A 93 4.41 20.60 6.75
CA PRO A 93 4.96 19.29 7.14
C PRO A 93 6.36 19.05 6.59
N ASP A 94 7.19 18.34 7.36
CA ASP A 94 8.47 17.80 6.88
C ASP A 94 8.27 16.56 5.98
N VAL A 95 7.15 15.86 6.18
CA VAL A 95 6.79 14.65 5.42
C VAL A 95 5.28 14.49 5.33
N VAL A 96 4.81 14.05 4.18
CA VAL A 96 3.42 13.61 3.98
C VAL A 96 3.40 12.08 3.99
N LEU A 97 2.59 11.47 4.88
CA LEU A 97 2.36 10.04 4.88
C LEU A 97 1.01 9.74 4.22
N ASN A 98 1.03 9.04 3.09
CA ASN A 98 -0.19 8.67 2.38
C ASN A 98 -0.60 7.22 2.69
N ALA A 99 -1.67 7.06 3.49
CA ALA A 99 -2.32 5.80 3.83
C ALA A 99 -3.80 5.77 3.37
N VAL A 100 -4.14 6.54 2.35
CA VAL A 100 -5.45 6.45 1.67
C VAL A 100 -5.53 5.13 0.93
N VAL A 101 -6.70 4.51 0.88
CA VAL A 101 -6.92 3.22 0.21
C VAL A 101 -7.35 3.45 -1.25
N GLY A 102 -6.82 2.62 -2.16
CA GLY A 102 -7.21 2.60 -3.57
C GLY A 102 -6.67 3.79 -4.38
N ILE A 103 -7.17 3.93 -5.60
CA ILE A 103 -6.74 4.94 -6.58
C ILE A 103 -6.91 6.39 -6.09
N ALA A 104 -7.78 6.63 -5.10
CA ALA A 104 -8.01 7.95 -4.51
C ALA A 104 -6.75 8.57 -3.86
N GLY A 105 -5.76 7.74 -3.52
CA GLY A 105 -4.48 8.19 -2.98
C GLY A 105 -3.54 8.81 -4.02
N LEU A 106 -3.66 8.44 -5.31
CA LEU A 106 -2.74 8.89 -6.36
C LEU A 106 -2.71 10.42 -6.55
N PRO A 107 -3.85 11.14 -6.67
CA PRO A 107 -3.83 12.61 -6.80
C PRO A 107 -3.19 13.31 -5.61
N ALA A 108 -3.38 12.78 -4.40
CA ALA A 108 -2.79 13.35 -3.19
C ALA A 108 -1.27 13.06 -3.12
N SER A 109 -0.83 11.88 -3.58
CA SER A 109 0.61 11.57 -3.72
C SER A 109 1.28 12.54 -4.68
N LEU A 110 0.69 12.77 -5.86
CA LEU A 110 1.22 13.71 -6.85
C LEU A 110 1.25 15.15 -6.29
N ALA A 111 0.17 15.59 -5.63
CA ALA A 111 0.09 16.92 -5.05
C ALA A 111 1.17 17.15 -3.98
N ALA A 112 1.43 16.18 -3.11
CA ALA A 112 2.51 16.25 -2.12
C ALA A 112 3.89 16.36 -2.79
N ILE A 113 4.17 15.50 -3.79
CA ILE A 113 5.43 15.50 -4.53
C ILE A 113 5.65 16.82 -5.28
N GLU A 114 4.63 17.31 -6.00
CA GLU A 114 4.68 18.54 -6.79
C GLU A 114 4.88 19.78 -5.92
N SER A 115 4.49 19.72 -4.64
CA SER A 115 4.72 20.77 -3.65
C SER A 115 6.06 20.64 -2.90
N GLY A 116 6.91 19.67 -3.29
CA GLY A 116 8.25 19.51 -2.75
C GLY A 116 8.33 18.74 -1.42
N HIS A 117 7.27 18.00 -1.03
CA HIS A 117 7.27 17.20 0.19
C HIS A 117 7.86 15.81 -0.04
N ASP A 118 8.70 15.36 0.88
CA ASP A 118 9.04 13.94 0.99
C ASP A 118 7.77 13.13 1.26
N LEU A 119 7.59 12.01 0.55
CA LEU A 119 6.38 11.18 0.62
C LEU A 119 6.69 9.84 1.27
N ALA A 120 6.12 9.56 2.44
CA ALA A 120 6.03 8.23 3.03
C ALA A 120 4.79 7.53 2.45
N LEU A 121 5.00 6.55 1.57
CA LEU A 121 3.94 5.95 0.77
C LEU A 121 3.53 4.59 1.32
N ALA A 122 2.30 4.51 1.87
CA ALA A 122 1.62 3.28 2.24
C ALA A 122 0.54 2.89 1.22
N ASN A 123 0.11 3.82 0.38
CA ASN A 123 -0.87 3.58 -0.69
C ASN A 123 -0.17 2.97 -1.91
N LYS A 124 -0.09 1.64 -1.96
CA LYS A 124 0.55 0.92 -3.07
C LYS A 124 -0.14 1.17 -4.42
N GLU A 125 -1.45 1.41 -4.40
CA GLU A 125 -2.23 1.67 -5.61
C GLU A 125 -1.75 2.92 -6.37
N SER A 126 -1.14 3.90 -5.70
CA SER A 126 -0.52 5.05 -6.37
C SER A 126 0.58 4.64 -7.34
N LEU A 127 1.46 3.70 -6.95
CA LEU A 127 2.51 3.20 -7.83
C LEU A 127 1.99 2.16 -8.82
N VAL A 128 1.04 1.33 -8.42
CA VAL A 128 0.43 0.34 -9.30
C VAL A 128 -0.30 1.00 -10.48
N THR A 129 -1.09 2.04 -10.20
CA THR A 129 -1.93 2.68 -11.22
C THR A 129 -1.27 3.85 -11.93
N GLY A 130 -0.40 4.57 -11.24
CA GLY A 130 0.25 5.78 -11.74
C GLY A 130 1.78 5.71 -11.74
N GLY A 131 2.39 4.53 -11.85
CA GLY A 131 3.80 4.27 -11.65
C GLY A 131 4.75 5.33 -12.21
N HIS A 132 4.76 5.56 -13.55
CA HIS A 132 5.64 6.58 -14.14
C HIS A 132 5.25 8.00 -13.73
N LEU A 133 3.95 8.30 -13.54
CA LEU A 133 3.51 9.63 -13.09
C LEU A 133 4.15 9.98 -11.74
N VAL A 134 4.15 9.01 -10.81
CA VAL A 134 4.75 9.19 -9.48
C VAL A 134 6.27 9.24 -9.57
N THR A 135 6.92 8.29 -10.25
CA THR A 135 8.39 8.22 -10.28
C THR A 135 9.02 9.39 -11.04
N ASP A 136 8.37 9.87 -12.10
CA ASP A 136 8.85 11.04 -12.86
C ASP A 136 8.63 12.34 -12.08
N ALA A 137 7.53 12.46 -11.35
CA ALA A 137 7.31 13.57 -10.43
C ALA A 137 8.38 13.59 -9.32
N VAL A 138 8.67 12.45 -8.68
CA VAL A 138 9.72 12.32 -7.66
C VAL A 138 11.08 12.80 -8.22
N LYS A 139 11.47 12.36 -9.42
CA LYS A 139 12.71 12.80 -10.07
C LYS A 139 12.70 14.29 -10.38
N LYS A 140 11.58 14.80 -10.92
CA LYS A 140 11.44 16.21 -11.33
C LYS A 140 11.53 17.17 -10.16
N TYR A 141 10.87 16.85 -9.05
CA TYR A 141 10.81 17.73 -7.87
C TYR A 141 11.90 17.43 -6.83
N GLY A 142 12.66 16.35 -7.00
CA GLY A 142 13.83 16.03 -6.17
C GLY A 142 13.46 15.60 -4.74
N VAL A 143 12.25 15.12 -4.51
CA VAL A 143 11.75 14.65 -3.22
C VAL A 143 12.09 13.18 -3.01
N LYS A 144 11.97 12.71 -1.77
CA LYS A 144 12.17 11.31 -1.42
C LYS A 144 10.84 10.57 -1.41
N LEU A 145 10.86 9.35 -1.95
CA LEU A 145 9.77 8.40 -1.87
C LEU A 145 10.18 7.29 -0.89
N LEU A 146 9.54 7.28 0.29
CA LEU A 146 9.88 6.40 1.41
C LEU A 146 8.82 5.31 1.53
N PRO A 147 9.15 4.03 1.28
CA PRO A 147 8.15 2.97 1.32
C PRO A 147 7.72 2.64 2.74
N VAL A 148 6.40 2.51 2.93
CA VAL A 148 5.77 2.10 4.20
C VAL A 148 5.26 0.66 4.14
N ASP A 149 4.98 0.13 2.94
CA ASP A 149 4.70 -1.30 2.77
C ASP A 149 5.86 -2.12 3.35
N SER A 150 5.56 -3.22 4.10
CA SER A 150 6.57 -3.95 4.89
C SER A 150 7.68 -4.54 4.04
N GLU A 151 7.33 -5.12 2.90
CA GLU A 151 8.28 -5.76 1.99
C GLU A 151 9.16 -4.73 1.28
N HIS A 152 8.56 -3.62 0.82
CA HIS A 152 9.31 -2.55 0.15
C HIS A 152 10.20 -1.78 1.13
N SER A 153 9.72 -1.55 2.35
CA SER A 153 10.56 -1.01 3.43
C SER A 153 11.74 -1.92 3.73
N ALA A 154 11.53 -3.24 3.76
CA ALA A 154 12.61 -4.22 3.97
C ALA A 154 13.66 -4.15 2.87
N ILE A 155 13.23 -4.13 1.60
CA ILE A 155 14.14 -3.98 0.44
C ILE A 155 14.90 -2.65 0.53
N PHE A 156 14.19 -1.55 0.80
CA PHE A 156 14.78 -0.23 0.98
C PHE A 156 15.83 -0.22 2.10
N GLN A 157 15.57 -0.90 3.23
CA GLN A 157 16.52 -1.05 4.34
C GLN A 157 17.77 -1.84 3.97
N CYS A 158 17.65 -2.85 3.09
CA CYS A 158 18.77 -3.64 2.60
C CYS A 158 19.65 -2.87 1.60
N LEU A 159 19.14 -1.80 0.98
CA LEU A 159 19.80 -1.01 -0.07
C LEU A 159 20.38 0.34 0.43
N GLN A 160 20.60 0.51 1.74
CA GLN A 160 21.09 1.78 2.29
C GLN A 160 22.54 2.10 1.93
N ASP A 161 23.37 1.09 1.62
CA ASP A 161 24.70 1.33 1.06
C ASP A 161 24.58 1.58 -0.45
N GLN A 162 24.86 2.83 -0.85
CA GLN A 162 24.76 3.25 -2.26
C GLN A 162 25.72 2.53 -3.21
N HIS A 163 26.85 2.01 -2.72
CA HIS A 163 27.79 1.24 -3.55
C HIS A 163 27.24 -0.15 -3.82
N SER A 164 26.75 -0.82 -2.80
CA SER A 164 26.12 -2.15 -2.93
C SER A 164 24.82 -2.08 -3.71
N ALA A 165 24.01 -1.03 -3.52
CA ALA A 165 22.74 -0.85 -4.27
C ALA A 165 22.95 -0.86 -5.80
N LYS A 166 24.08 -0.33 -6.31
CA LYS A 166 24.42 -0.39 -7.74
C LYS A 166 24.75 -1.80 -8.25
N ARG A 167 24.90 -2.76 -7.38
CA ARG A 167 25.19 -4.17 -7.67
C ARG A 167 23.99 -5.09 -7.35
N LEU A 168 22.81 -4.51 -7.17
CA LEU A 168 21.57 -5.26 -7.00
C LEU A 168 21.32 -6.12 -8.25
N GLU A 169 21.26 -7.43 -8.05
CA GLU A 169 21.02 -8.42 -9.09
C GLU A 169 19.54 -8.85 -9.10
N LYS A 170 18.95 -9.04 -7.92
CA LYS A 170 17.63 -9.64 -7.75
C LYS A 170 16.99 -9.22 -6.43
N ILE A 171 15.68 -9.07 -6.44
CA ILE A 171 14.85 -8.93 -5.25
C ILE A 171 14.20 -10.28 -4.92
N LEU A 172 14.23 -10.66 -3.65
CA LEU A 172 13.48 -11.78 -3.09
C LEU A 172 12.31 -11.22 -2.31
N LEU A 173 11.17 -11.06 -2.99
CA LEU A 173 9.95 -10.48 -2.43
C LEU A 173 9.19 -11.57 -1.66
N THR A 174 9.12 -11.47 -0.33
CA THR A 174 8.47 -12.49 0.48
C THR A 174 6.95 -12.32 0.52
N ALA A 175 6.24 -13.42 0.72
CA ALA A 175 4.79 -13.50 0.85
C ALA A 175 4.42 -14.43 2.00
N SER A 176 3.37 -14.11 2.77
CA SER A 176 2.82 -15.07 3.75
C SER A 176 2.17 -16.29 3.09
N GLY A 177 1.84 -16.19 1.80
CA GLY A 177 1.07 -17.18 1.04
C GLY A 177 -0.43 -17.17 1.34
N GLY A 178 -0.88 -16.34 2.27
CA GLY A 178 -2.30 -16.22 2.63
C GLY A 178 -2.90 -17.45 3.31
N PRO A 179 -4.24 -17.45 3.52
CA PRO A 179 -4.94 -18.55 4.20
C PRO A 179 -5.05 -19.83 3.35
N PHE A 180 -4.86 -19.74 2.05
CA PHE A 180 -5.07 -20.85 1.12
C PHE A 180 -3.76 -21.43 0.53
N PHE A 181 -2.62 -21.08 1.10
CA PHE A 181 -1.32 -21.63 0.68
C PHE A 181 -1.34 -23.15 0.65
N GLY A 182 -0.83 -23.73 -0.45
CA GLY A 182 -0.74 -25.18 -0.68
C GLY A 182 -2.06 -25.85 -1.09
N MET A 183 -3.16 -25.10 -1.25
CA MET A 183 -4.42 -25.65 -1.77
C MET A 183 -4.40 -25.70 -3.30
N THR A 184 -5.00 -26.75 -3.84
CA THR A 184 -5.26 -26.87 -5.29
C THR A 184 -6.49 -26.08 -5.72
N THR A 185 -6.62 -25.80 -7.02
CA THR A 185 -7.82 -25.15 -7.58
C THR A 185 -9.11 -25.86 -7.18
N GLU A 186 -9.10 -27.21 -7.13
CA GLU A 186 -10.29 -27.97 -6.73
C GLU A 186 -10.65 -27.73 -5.26
N GLN A 187 -9.67 -27.65 -4.36
CA GLN A 187 -9.88 -27.33 -2.94
C GLN A 187 -10.33 -25.87 -2.71
N LEU A 188 -10.05 -24.99 -3.65
CA LEU A 188 -10.50 -23.60 -3.61
C LEU A 188 -11.95 -23.41 -4.07
N ARG A 189 -12.53 -24.40 -4.77
CA ARG A 189 -13.95 -24.35 -5.16
C ARG A 189 -14.84 -24.26 -3.90
N GLY A 190 -15.76 -23.34 -3.90
CA GLY A 190 -16.69 -23.12 -2.79
C GLY A 190 -16.08 -22.47 -1.54
N LYS A 191 -14.84 -22.00 -1.57
CA LYS A 191 -14.29 -21.18 -0.47
C LYS A 191 -15.07 -19.89 -0.35
N THR A 192 -15.47 -19.59 0.88
CA THR A 192 -16.30 -18.45 1.24
C THR A 192 -15.43 -17.24 1.64
N LYS A 193 -16.06 -16.05 1.72
CA LYS A 193 -15.41 -14.87 2.30
C LYS A 193 -14.95 -15.11 3.75
N SER A 194 -15.73 -15.89 4.53
CA SER A 194 -15.35 -16.23 5.91
C SER A 194 -14.07 -17.06 5.98
N ASP A 195 -13.79 -17.90 4.97
CA ASP A 195 -12.56 -18.67 4.91
C ASP A 195 -11.39 -17.78 4.45
N ALA A 196 -11.63 -16.94 3.45
CA ALA A 196 -10.61 -16.06 2.88
C ALA A 196 -10.17 -14.93 3.84
N LEU A 197 -11.03 -14.50 4.76
CA LEU A 197 -10.73 -13.46 5.75
C LEU A 197 -9.90 -13.95 6.95
N LYS A 198 -9.56 -15.24 7.04
CA LYS A 198 -8.75 -15.81 8.13
C LYS A 198 -7.25 -15.77 7.79
N HIS A 199 -6.66 -14.57 7.83
CA HIS A 199 -5.21 -14.45 7.60
C HIS A 199 -4.43 -15.05 8.78
N PRO A 200 -3.34 -15.85 8.54
CA PRO A 200 -2.62 -16.54 9.63
C PRO A 200 -1.83 -15.63 10.56
N ASN A 201 -1.24 -14.53 10.06
CA ASN A 201 -0.27 -13.73 10.80
C ASN A 201 -0.67 -12.26 10.97
N TRP A 202 -1.44 -11.70 10.04
CA TRP A 202 -1.77 -10.27 9.99
C TRP A 202 -3.25 -10.00 10.29
N ASN A 203 -3.50 -8.96 11.08
CA ASN A 203 -4.84 -8.41 11.25
C ASN A 203 -5.00 -7.18 10.35
N MET A 204 -5.69 -7.34 9.24
CA MET A 204 -5.78 -6.35 8.17
C MET A 204 -7.25 -6.05 7.79
N GLY A 205 -7.44 -5.01 6.98
CA GLY A 205 -8.73 -4.73 6.38
C GLY A 205 -9.23 -5.84 5.43
N ALA A 206 -10.54 -5.91 5.21
CA ALA A 206 -11.14 -7.00 4.43
C ALA A 206 -10.57 -7.09 3.01
N LYS A 207 -10.44 -5.97 2.28
CA LYS A 207 -9.93 -5.95 0.89
C LYS A 207 -8.53 -6.58 0.80
N ILE A 208 -7.57 -6.09 1.57
CA ILE A 208 -6.18 -6.57 1.53
C ILE A 208 -6.07 -8.03 2.02
N THR A 209 -6.96 -8.47 2.91
CA THR A 209 -7.00 -9.88 3.34
C THR A 209 -7.45 -10.80 2.21
N ILE A 210 -8.43 -10.40 1.39
CA ILE A 210 -8.80 -11.14 0.18
C ILE A 210 -7.68 -11.08 -0.85
N ASP A 211 -7.02 -9.93 -1.03
CA ASP A 211 -5.85 -9.82 -1.92
C ASP A 211 -4.70 -10.74 -1.49
N SER A 212 -4.50 -10.92 -0.19
CA SER A 212 -3.55 -11.91 0.32
C SER A 212 -3.99 -13.35 0.00
N ALA A 213 -5.27 -13.66 0.17
CA ALA A 213 -5.84 -14.98 -0.11
C ALA A 213 -5.73 -15.36 -1.60
N THR A 214 -5.83 -14.39 -2.52
CA THR A 214 -5.71 -14.56 -3.98
C THR A 214 -4.28 -14.41 -4.50
N LEU A 215 -3.31 -14.06 -3.66
CA LEU A 215 -1.97 -13.58 -4.00
C LEU A 215 -1.96 -12.31 -4.89
N MET A 216 -3.10 -11.61 -5.04
CA MET A 216 -3.13 -10.32 -5.71
C MET A 216 -2.30 -9.27 -4.96
N ASN A 217 -2.33 -9.26 -3.63
CA ASN A 217 -1.49 -8.35 -2.85
C ASN A 217 -0.02 -8.47 -3.25
N LYS A 218 0.48 -9.70 -3.40
CA LYS A 218 1.85 -9.94 -3.84
C LYS A 218 2.09 -9.54 -5.30
N GLY A 219 1.08 -9.67 -6.14
CA GLY A 219 1.10 -9.15 -7.51
C GLY A 219 1.20 -7.63 -7.57
N LEU A 220 0.42 -6.91 -6.73
CA LEU A 220 0.50 -5.44 -6.63
C LEU A 220 1.86 -5.00 -6.07
N GLU A 221 2.38 -5.68 -5.08
CA GLU A 221 3.70 -5.40 -4.51
C GLU A 221 4.85 -5.68 -5.49
N LEU A 222 4.74 -6.68 -6.35
CA LEU A 222 5.70 -6.90 -7.43
C LEU A 222 5.71 -5.71 -8.39
N ILE A 223 4.55 -5.19 -8.79
CA ILE A 223 4.43 -4.01 -9.64
C ILE A 223 5.04 -2.77 -8.94
N GLU A 224 4.74 -2.58 -7.66
CA GLU A 224 5.29 -1.50 -6.85
C GLU A 224 6.83 -1.58 -6.77
N ALA A 225 7.39 -2.78 -6.57
CA ALA A 225 8.83 -3.01 -6.52
C ALA A 225 9.52 -2.68 -7.84
N VAL A 226 8.90 -2.97 -8.99
CA VAL A 226 9.41 -2.56 -10.31
C VAL A 226 9.60 -1.05 -10.37
N TRP A 227 8.61 -0.27 -9.92
CA TRP A 227 8.66 1.20 -9.93
C TRP A 227 9.62 1.78 -8.90
N LEU A 228 9.61 1.25 -7.67
CA LEU A 228 10.44 1.79 -6.58
C LEU A 228 11.93 1.53 -6.78
N PHE A 229 12.29 0.35 -7.26
CA PHE A 229 13.68 -0.09 -7.32
C PHE A 229 14.26 -0.14 -8.74
N GLY A 230 13.43 0.11 -9.76
CA GLY A 230 13.87 0.19 -11.15
C GLY A 230 14.38 -1.13 -11.73
N LEU A 231 13.96 -2.28 -11.15
CA LEU A 231 14.28 -3.60 -11.68
C LEU A 231 13.13 -4.12 -12.55
N PRO A 232 13.43 -4.85 -13.64
CA PRO A 232 12.41 -5.53 -14.42
C PRO A 232 11.79 -6.69 -13.62
N GLU A 233 10.57 -7.08 -13.98
CA GLU A 233 9.77 -8.08 -13.25
C GLU A 233 10.47 -9.43 -13.11
N ASP A 234 11.22 -9.87 -14.11
CA ASP A 234 11.97 -11.12 -14.12
C ASP A 234 13.14 -11.17 -13.13
N LYS A 235 13.55 -10.01 -12.59
CA LYS A 235 14.52 -9.88 -11.50
C LYS A 235 13.87 -9.78 -10.11
N ILE A 236 12.56 -9.95 -10.00
CA ILE A 236 11.83 -9.97 -8.74
C ILE A 236 11.23 -11.37 -8.53
N GLN A 237 11.87 -12.16 -7.68
CA GLN A 237 11.41 -13.49 -7.32
C GLN A 237 10.49 -13.43 -6.11
N ILE A 238 9.29 -14.01 -6.23
CA ILE A 238 8.38 -14.18 -5.09
C ILE A 238 8.74 -15.45 -4.35
N VAL A 239 8.89 -15.33 -3.02
CA VAL A 239 9.24 -16.43 -2.12
C VAL A 239 8.20 -16.47 -1.00
N VAL A 240 7.57 -17.63 -0.78
CA VAL A 240 6.62 -17.75 0.35
C VAL A 240 7.41 -17.97 1.63
N GLN A 241 7.15 -17.13 2.64
CA GLN A 241 7.73 -17.18 3.98
C GLN A 241 6.58 -17.15 4.99
N ARG A 242 6.19 -18.32 5.48
CA ARG A 242 4.94 -18.52 6.23
C ARG A 242 4.89 -17.78 7.55
N GLU A 243 6.02 -17.66 8.25
CA GLU A 243 6.11 -17.03 9.56
C GLU A 243 6.00 -15.50 9.50
N SER A 244 6.14 -14.89 8.31
CA SER A 244 6.15 -13.44 8.09
C SER A 244 7.19 -12.70 8.96
N ILE A 245 8.36 -13.32 9.14
CA ILE A 245 9.50 -12.78 9.90
C ILE A 245 10.54 -12.19 8.96
N VAL A 246 10.82 -12.84 7.82
CA VAL A 246 11.64 -12.26 6.75
C VAL A 246 10.71 -11.42 5.88
N HIS A 247 10.85 -10.10 5.98
CA HIS A 247 9.95 -9.19 5.26
C HIS A 247 10.33 -8.96 3.80
N SER A 248 11.57 -9.18 3.41
CA SER A 248 12.10 -9.38 2.06
C SER A 248 13.63 -9.38 2.11
N ALA A 249 14.25 -9.71 0.98
CA ALA A 249 15.69 -9.74 0.83
C ALA A 249 16.12 -9.24 -0.55
N VAL A 250 17.41 -8.90 -0.67
CA VAL A 250 18.06 -8.55 -1.92
C VAL A 250 19.27 -9.46 -2.14
N GLN A 251 19.48 -9.85 -3.39
CA GLN A 251 20.67 -10.57 -3.81
C GLN A 251 21.54 -9.66 -4.67
N PHE A 252 22.82 -9.62 -4.38
CA PHE A 252 23.80 -8.84 -5.12
C PHE A 252 24.54 -9.69 -6.19
N ALA A 253 25.30 -9.04 -7.03
CA ALA A 253 26.03 -9.66 -8.14
C ALA A 253 27.06 -10.74 -7.70
N ASP A 254 27.52 -10.70 -6.45
CA ASP A 254 28.39 -11.71 -5.84
C ASP A 254 27.59 -12.88 -5.22
N HIS A 255 26.28 -12.91 -5.42
CA HIS A 255 25.30 -13.86 -4.90
C HIS A 255 25.07 -13.78 -3.38
N SER A 256 25.67 -12.81 -2.68
CA SER A 256 25.32 -12.59 -1.29
C SER A 256 23.89 -12.08 -1.16
N VAL A 257 23.20 -12.47 -0.08
CA VAL A 257 21.83 -12.09 0.20
C VAL A 257 21.75 -11.32 1.52
N ILE A 258 21.13 -10.15 1.49
CA ILE A 258 20.81 -9.37 2.69
C ILE A 258 19.31 -9.32 2.87
N ALA A 259 18.83 -9.61 4.08
CA ALA A 259 17.42 -9.64 4.42
C ALA A 259 17.12 -8.76 5.64
N GLN A 260 15.95 -8.14 5.66
CA GLN A 260 15.44 -7.50 6.86
C GLN A 260 14.45 -8.44 7.56
N LEU A 261 14.66 -8.64 8.85
CA LEU A 261 13.84 -9.47 9.72
C LEU A 261 13.19 -8.62 10.82
N GLY A 262 11.98 -8.99 11.22
CA GLY A 262 11.25 -8.36 12.32
C GLY A 262 9.96 -9.09 12.64
N VAL A 263 9.34 -8.79 13.75
CA VAL A 263 7.97 -9.25 14.04
C VAL A 263 6.98 -8.60 13.06
N PRO A 264 5.83 -9.23 12.75
CA PRO A 264 4.85 -8.71 11.80
C PRO A 264 4.06 -7.53 12.41
N ASP A 265 4.67 -6.33 12.41
CA ASP A 265 4.10 -5.11 12.96
C ASP A 265 4.41 -3.92 12.03
N MET A 266 3.36 -3.27 11.52
CA MET A 266 3.52 -2.15 10.59
C MET A 266 4.15 -0.90 11.20
N ARG A 267 4.24 -0.80 12.52
CA ARG A 267 4.94 0.32 13.17
C ARG A 267 6.45 0.31 12.88
N ILE A 268 7.04 -0.84 12.54
CA ILE A 268 8.45 -0.92 12.11
C ILE A 268 8.68 -0.16 10.81
N PRO A 269 8.03 -0.49 9.68
CA PRO A 269 8.24 0.22 8.42
C PRO A 269 7.70 1.66 8.45
N ILE A 270 6.59 1.92 9.13
CA ILE A 270 6.07 3.28 9.36
C ILE A 270 7.13 4.14 10.05
N GLN A 271 7.67 3.66 11.18
CA GLN A 271 8.70 4.37 11.91
C GLN A 271 9.91 4.62 11.04
N TYR A 272 10.42 3.60 10.34
CA TYR A 272 11.61 3.77 9.51
C TYR A 272 11.40 4.80 8.40
N ALA A 273 10.24 4.83 7.74
CA ALA A 273 9.91 5.85 6.76
C ALA A 273 9.87 7.26 7.38
N LEU A 274 9.38 7.40 8.61
CA LEU A 274 9.29 8.68 9.30
C LEU A 274 10.61 9.14 9.94
N THR A 275 11.51 8.22 10.33
CA THR A 275 12.78 8.55 11.00
C THR A 275 13.97 8.56 10.05
N TRP A 276 13.84 7.97 8.86
CA TRP A 276 14.95 7.82 7.92
C TRP A 276 15.79 9.11 7.79
N PRO A 277 17.14 9.01 7.79
CA PRO A 277 17.93 7.75 7.75
C PRO A 277 18.20 7.12 9.14
N ASP A 278 17.70 7.69 10.21
CA ASP A 278 17.98 7.24 11.58
C ASP A 278 17.15 6.00 11.98
N ARG A 279 17.71 5.20 12.92
CA ARG A 279 17.02 4.10 13.58
C ARG A 279 16.79 4.45 15.04
N LEU A 280 15.57 4.88 15.35
CA LEU A 280 15.17 5.27 16.71
C LEU A 280 14.55 4.09 17.47
N PRO A 281 14.46 4.16 18.82
CA PRO A 281 13.74 3.15 19.61
C PRO A 281 12.32 2.89 19.08
N SER A 282 11.90 1.64 19.08
CA SER A 282 10.62 1.20 18.54
C SER A 282 9.64 0.79 19.65
N PRO A 283 8.33 1.02 19.50
CA PRO A 283 7.31 0.49 20.41
C PRO A 283 7.03 -1.01 20.21
N VAL A 284 7.70 -1.62 19.25
CA VAL A 284 7.47 -3.02 18.85
C VAL A 284 8.43 -3.93 19.62
N PRO A 285 7.97 -5.13 20.07
CA PRO A 285 8.84 -6.08 20.76
C PRO A 285 9.98 -6.58 19.87
N GLU A 286 11.10 -6.95 20.50
CA GLU A 286 12.24 -7.54 19.83
C GLU A 286 11.91 -8.91 19.25
N LEU A 287 12.59 -9.28 18.16
CA LEU A 287 12.48 -10.61 17.58
C LEU A 287 13.31 -11.60 18.39
N ASP A 288 12.66 -12.60 19.01
CA ASP A 288 13.32 -13.66 19.78
C ASP A 288 13.70 -14.83 18.84
N PHE A 289 14.97 -14.89 18.45
CA PHE A 289 15.50 -15.98 17.62
C PHE A 289 15.47 -17.35 18.32
N ALA A 290 15.55 -17.40 19.65
CA ALA A 290 15.49 -18.66 20.38
C ALA A 290 14.07 -19.25 20.36
N ALA A 291 13.04 -18.40 20.44
CA ALA A 291 11.65 -18.80 20.31
C ALA A 291 11.28 -19.15 18.85
N LEU A 292 11.86 -18.47 17.87
CA LEU A 292 11.58 -18.66 16.44
C LEU A 292 11.97 -20.04 15.92
N LYS A 293 13.11 -20.58 16.30
CA LYS A 293 13.65 -21.90 15.98
C LYS A 293 13.96 -22.16 14.50
N HIS A 294 13.02 -21.92 13.57
CA HIS A 294 13.18 -22.16 12.13
C HIS A 294 12.43 -21.12 11.30
N LEU A 295 12.85 -20.98 10.07
CA LEU A 295 12.20 -20.19 9.03
C LEU A 295 11.95 -21.11 7.84
N SER A 296 10.76 -21.03 7.25
CA SER A 296 10.40 -21.81 6.08
C SER A 296 10.38 -20.94 4.82
N PHE A 297 10.75 -21.54 3.69
CA PHE A 297 10.73 -20.90 2.38
C PHE A 297 10.14 -21.84 1.35
N ASP A 298 9.15 -21.35 0.58
CA ASP A 298 8.45 -22.10 -0.45
C ASP A 298 8.31 -21.28 -1.73
N VAL A 299 7.87 -21.93 -2.80
CA VAL A 299 7.61 -21.31 -4.10
C VAL A 299 6.17 -20.80 -4.14
N ALA A 300 5.97 -19.60 -4.70
CA ALA A 300 4.63 -19.10 -4.98
C ALA A 300 4.02 -19.84 -6.19
N ASP A 301 2.77 -20.28 -6.04
CA ASP A 301 2.01 -20.97 -7.08
C ASP A 301 1.15 -19.94 -7.86
N ASP A 302 1.63 -19.52 -9.03
CA ASP A 302 0.90 -18.60 -9.90
C ASP A 302 0.00 -19.31 -10.93
N GLU A 303 0.05 -20.64 -11.01
CA GLU A 303 -0.91 -21.43 -11.81
C GLU A 303 -2.25 -21.54 -11.08
N THR A 304 -2.25 -21.87 -9.80
CA THR A 304 -3.46 -21.93 -8.97
C THR A 304 -3.97 -20.53 -8.65
N PHE A 305 -3.09 -19.59 -8.30
CA PHE A 305 -3.44 -18.23 -7.91
C PHE A 305 -3.34 -17.25 -9.09
N ARG A 306 -4.31 -17.29 -9.98
CA ARG A 306 -4.36 -16.56 -11.27
C ARG A 306 -4.20 -15.04 -11.12
N CYS A 307 -4.56 -14.45 -9.97
CA CYS A 307 -4.36 -13.01 -9.71
C CYS A 307 -2.88 -12.63 -9.75
N LEU A 308 -1.99 -13.49 -9.22
CA LEU A 308 -0.55 -13.26 -9.27
C LEU A 308 -0.03 -13.33 -10.73
N ALA A 309 -0.46 -14.35 -11.49
CA ALA A 309 -0.11 -14.46 -12.91
C ALA A 309 -0.60 -13.25 -13.72
N ALA A 310 -1.83 -12.79 -13.46
CA ALA A 310 -2.42 -11.62 -14.10
C ALA A 310 -1.63 -10.34 -13.80
N ALA A 311 -1.20 -10.13 -12.55
CA ALA A 311 -0.40 -8.97 -12.16
C ALA A 311 0.99 -8.98 -12.85
N LYS A 312 1.67 -10.13 -12.90
CA LYS A 312 2.92 -10.31 -13.67
C LYS A 312 2.72 -9.98 -15.15
N LYS A 313 1.63 -10.47 -15.74
CA LYS A 313 1.28 -10.19 -17.14
C LYS A 313 0.99 -8.72 -17.37
N ALA A 314 0.26 -8.07 -16.44
CA ALA A 314 -0.09 -6.66 -16.53
C ALA A 314 1.16 -5.76 -16.56
N ILE A 315 2.14 -5.98 -15.68
CA ILE A 315 3.38 -5.18 -15.67
C ILE A 315 4.25 -5.43 -16.91
N ARG A 316 4.28 -6.65 -17.45
CA ARG A 316 4.96 -6.96 -18.72
C ARG A 316 4.32 -6.27 -19.93
N LYS A 317 2.98 -6.11 -19.94
CA LYS A 317 2.27 -5.34 -20.97
C LYS A 317 2.61 -3.85 -20.89
N GLY A 318 2.94 -3.34 -19.70
CA GLY A 318 3.26 -1.93 -19.48
C GLY A 318 2.04 -1.01 -19.56
N GLY A 319 2.30 0.29 -19.67
CA GLY A 319 1.26 1.32 -19.76
C GLY A 319 0.22 1.21 -18.65
N LEU A 320 -1.06 1.18 -19.01
CA LEU A 320 -2.19 1.07 -18.08
C LEU A 320 -2.53 -0.37 -17.66
N GLY A 321 -1.78 -1.38 -18.10
CA GLY A 321 -2.02 -2.79 -17.73
C GLY A 321 -2.14 -3.01 -16.21
N PRO A 322 -1.21 -2.51 -15.38
CA PRO A 322 -1.32 -2.58 -13.93
C PRO A 322 -2.55 -1.87 -13.36
N CYS A 323 -2.94 -0.73 -13.91
CA CYS A 323 -4.17 -0.01 -13.53
C CYS A 323 -5.42 -0.85 -13.83
N ALA A 324 -5.49 -1.46 -15.01
CA ALA A 324 -6.58 -2.35 -15.40
C ALA A 324 -6.70 -3.56 -14.48
N ALA A 325 -5.57 -4.21 -14.13
CA ALA A 325 -5.53 -5.32 -13.19
C ALA A 325 -6.04 -4.90 -11.79
N ASN A 326 -5.61 -3.74 -11.30
CA ASN A 326 -6.04 -3.21 -10.01
C ASN A 326 -7.54 -2.88 -10.00
N GLY A 327 -8.05 -2.15 -11.00
CA GLY A 327 -9.46 -1.79 -11.10
C GLY A 327 -10.38 -3.01 -11.17
N ALA A 328 -10.00 -4.02 -11.98
CA ALA A 328 -10.72 -5.28 -12.06
C ALA A 328 -10.70 -6.04 -10.72
N ASN A 329 -9.54 -6.10 -10.05
CA ASN A 329 -9.43 -6.74 -8.74
C ASN A 329 -10.31 -6.06 -7.68
N GLU A 330 -10.27 -4.74 -7.59
CA GLU A 330 -11.08 -4.01 -6.61
C GLU A 330 -12.57 -4.28 -6.77
N GLU A 331 -13.07 -4.31 -8.02
CA GLU A 331 -14.48 -4.59 -8.29
C GLU A 331 -14.82 -6.07 -8.04
N ALA A 332 -13.96 -7.00 -8.46
CA ALA A 332 -14.15 -8.43 -8.22
C ALA A 332 -14.16 -8.77 -6.71
N VAL A 333 -13.21 -8.20 -5.94
CA VAL A 333 -13.18 -8.37 -4.48
C VAL A 333 -14.43 -7.78 -3.83
N ARG A 334 -14.90 -6.60 -4.27
CA ARG A 334 -16.15 -6.00 -3.78
C ARG A 334 -17.35 -6.93 -4.01
N LEU A 335 -17.45 -7.54 -5.19
CA LEU A 335 -18.54 -8.47 -5.53
C LEU A 335 -18.43 -9.77 -4.72
N PHE A 336 -17.22 -10.30 -4.53
CA PHE A 336 -16.98 -11.47 -3.69
C PHE A 336 -17.38 -11.23 -2.22
N LEU A 337 -17.02 -10.08 -1.66
CA LEU A 337 -17.42 -9.72 -0.29
C LEU A 337 -18.95 -9.56 -0.13
N GLN A 338 -19.66 -9.30 -1.24
CA GLN A 338 -21.13 -9.25 -1.30
C GLN A 338 -21.77 -10.60 -1.68
N ASP A 339 -21.00 -11.68 -1.73
CA ASP A 339 -21.45 -13.04 -2.11
C ASP A 339 -22.06 -13.12 -3.54
N LYS A 340 -21.66 -12.23 -4.45
CA LYS A 340 -22.17 -12.21 -5.82
C LYS A 340 -21.35 -13.06 -6.79
N ILE A 341 -20.13 -13.37 -6.45
CA ILE A 341 -19.21 -14.23 -7.23
C ILE A 341 -18.46 -15.19 -6.30
N GLY A 342 -17.92 -16.29 -6.86
CA GLY A 342 -17.08 -17.23 -6.13
C GLY A 342 -15.63 -16.76 -6.03
N PHE A 343 -14.85 -17.40 -5.13
CA PHE A 343 -13.45 -17.06 -4.89
C PHE A 343 -12.59 -17.15 -6.17
N LEU A 344 -12.74 -18.21 -6.96
CA LEU A 344 -12.00 -18.41 -8.21
C LEU A 344 -12.37 -17.43 -9.32
N ASP A 345 -13.57 -16.83 -9.24
CA ASP A 345 -13.99 -15.82 -10.22
C ASP A 345 -13.17 -14.55 -10.14
N ILE A 346 -12.60 -14.22 -8.97
CA ILE A 346 -11.74 -13.04 -8.82
C ILE A 346 -10.57 -13.14 -9.81
N GLY A 347 -9.80 -14.24 -9.76
CA GLY A 347 -8.66 -14.44 -10.65
C GLY A 347 -9.06 -14.50 -12.12
N ARG A 348 -10.18 -15.17 -12.46
CA ARG A 348 -10.71 -15.26 -13.82
C ARG A 348 -11.06 -13.88 -14.41
N LEU A 349 -11.70 -13.03 -13.62
CA LEU A 349 -12.11 -11.69 -14.05
C LEU A 349 -10.92 -10.75 -14.20
N VAL A 350 -9.95 -10.79 -13.27
CA VAL A 350 -8.73 -9.97 -13.36
C VAL A 350 -7.90 -10.38 -14.57
N GLU A 351 -7.69 -11.67 -14.78
CA GLU A 351 -6.93 -12.17 -15.93
C GLU A 351 -7.64 -11.82 -17.25
N GLY A 352 -8.96 -12.02 -17.33
CA GLY A 352 -9.75 -11.67 -18.51
C GLY A 352 -9.69 -10.17 -18.83
N MET A 353 -9.69 -9.29 -17.82
CA MET A 353 -9.51 -7.85 -18.03
C MET A 353 -8.11 -7.54 -18.59
N VAL A 354 -7.07 -8.11 -18.01
CA VAL A 354 -5.69 -7.92 -18.48
C VAL A 354 -5.52 -8.41 -19.91
N ASP A 355 -6.27 -9.44 -20.32
CA ASP A 355 -6.21 -10.01 -21.68
C ASP A 355 -7.02 -9.24 -22.71
N SER A 356 -8.01 -8.48 -22.29
CA SER A 356 -8.97 -7.83 -23.18
C SER A 356 -8.40 -6.71 -24.06
N ASP A 357 -7.26 -6.10 -23.66
CA ASP A 357 -6.66 -4.96 -24.38
C ASP A 357 -5.12 -4.95 -24.28
N SER A 358 -4.48 -4.10 -25.09
CA SER A 358 -3.03 -3.97 -25.14
C SER A 358 -2.43 -3.09 -24.01
N PHE A 359 -3.16 -2.07 -23.54
CA PHE A 359 -2.81 -1.12 -22.46
C PHE A 359 -1.45 -0.39 -22.60
N GLY A 360 -0.70 -0.60 -23.68
CA GLY A 360 0.64 -0.02 -23.85
C GLY A 360 0.61 1.47 -24.16
N GLY A 361 1.77 2.13 -23.98
CA GLY A 361 1.99 3.54 -24.28
C GLY A 361 2.03 4.45 -23.04
N ASP A 362 2.35 5.72 -23.31
CA ASP A 362 2.32 6.77 -22.26
C ASP A 362 0.87 7.10 -21.92
N TYR A 363 0.66 7.53 -20.68
CA TYR A 363 -0.68 7.84 -20.16
C TYR A 363 -0.65 9.03 -19.20
N THR A 364 -1.78 9.69 -19.07
CA THR A 364 -2.02 10.80 -18.15
C THR A 364 -2.81 10.33 -16.92
N LEU A 365 -2.95 11.19 -15.91
CA LEU A 365 -3.81 10.91 -14.75
C LEU A 365 -5.27 10.69 -15.15
N GLN A 366 -5.77 11.38 -16.21
CA GLN A 366 -7.12 11.17 -16.70
C GLN A 366 -7.28 9.76 -17.31
N ASP A 367 -6.28 9.29 -18.05
CA ASP A 367 -6.30 7.94 -18.64
C ASP A 367 -6.31 6.86 -17.56
N VAL A 368 -5.64 7.11 -16.41
CA VAL A 368 -5.69 6.22 -15.23
C VAL A 368 -7.13 6.11 -14.70
N TYR A 369 -7.86 7.22 -14.56
CA TYR A 369 -9.27 7.18 -14.12
C TYR A 369 -10.19 6.50 -15.12
N ASP A 370 -9.97 6.73 -16.40
CA ASP A 370 -10.77 6.12 -17.45
C ASP A 370 -10.53 4.63 -17.54
N CYS A 371 -9.27 4.18 -17.38
CA CYS A 371 -8.89 2.78 -17.30
C CYS A 371 -9.49 2.07 -16.06
N ASP A 372 -9.40 2.67 -14.87
CA ASP A 372 -10.01 2.11 -13.65
C ASP A 372 -11.52 1.91 -13.81
N ARG A 373 -12.21 2.93 -14.36
CA ARG A 373 -13.65 2.85 -14.64
C ARG A 373 -13.96 1.72 -15.62
N MET A 374 -13.24 1.67 -16.75
CA MET A 374 -13.40 0.63 -17.77
C MET A 374 -13.17 -0.77 -17.19
N ALA A 375 -12.15 -0.96 -16.37
CA ALA A 375 -11.85 -2.24 -15.74
C ALA A 375 -12.97 -2.69 -14.78
N ARG A 376 -13.52 -1.77 -14.00
CA ARG A 376 -14.67 -2.06 -13.11
C ARG A 376 -15.93 -2.41 -13.93
N ASP A 377 -16.18 -1.70 -15.01
CA ASP A 377 -17.35 -1.97 -15.87
C ASP A 377 -17.19 -3.29 -16.63
N TYR A 378 -15.97 -3.64 -17.04
CA TYR A 378 -15.66 -4.97 -17.57
C TYR A 378 -16.08 -6.08 -16.61
N VAL A 379 -15.65 -5.98 -15.33
CA VAL A 379 -15.99 -6.98 -14.31
C VAL A 379 -17.50 -7.11 -14.15
N LYS A 380 -18.24 -5.98 -14.02
CA LYS A 380 -19.70 -5.99 -13.89
C LYS A 380 -20.41 -6.64 -15.08
N ALA A 381 -19.86 -6.51 -16.27
CA ALA A 381 -20.42 -7.09 -17.49
C ALA A 381 -20.15 -8.59 -17.67
N HIS A 382 -19.20 -9.17 -16.91
CA HIS A 382 -18.76 -10.56 -17.04
C HIS A 382 -19.09 -11.45 -15.80
N VAL A 383 -20.00 -10.96 -14.94
CA VAL A 383 -20.53 -11.66 -13.76
C VAL A 383 -21.89 -12.29 -14.03
#